data_ac41626647cc76b78be8300be268f33c
#
_entry.id   ac41626647cc76b78be8300be268f33c
#
_cell.length_a   1.000
_cell.length_b   1.000
_cell.length_c   1.000
_cell.angle_alpha   90.00
_cell.angle_beta   90.00
_cell.angle_gamma   90.00
#
_symmetry.space_group_name_H-M   'P 1'
#
loop_
_entity.id
_entity.type
_entity.pdbx_description
1 polymer ?
#
loop_
_entity_poly.entity_id
_entity_poly.type
_entity_poly.pdbx_seq_one_letter_code
_entity_poly.pdbx_strand_id
1 'polypeptide(L)'
;MSRRRFLYTYDIADEKRLRRVFRVMKNFGDPVQYSVFICELNEWEQVNLNGRLTAELNEREDQVLIVDMGSAEGDPGDRLDY
;
A
#
# COMPACT_ATOMS: atom_id res chain seq x y z
N MET A 1 -14.79 -1.26 12.72
CA MET A 1 -13.57 -0.45 12.56
C MET A 1 -13.58 0.25 11.23
N SER A 2 -13.24 1.51 11.20
CA SER A 2 -13.25 2.24 9.94
C SER A 2 -12.04 1.89 9.08
N ARG A 3 -12.25 1.92 7.80
CA ARG A 3 -11.21 1.65 6.81
C ARG A 3 -10.80 2.96 6.14
N ARG A 4 -9.52 3.05 5.83
CA ARG A 4 -8.98 4.19 5.08
C ARG A 4 -8.38 3.69 3.80
N ARG A 5 -8.34 4.56 2.82
CA ARG A 5 -7.75 4.25 1.52
C ARG A 5 -6.36 4.83 1.47
N PHE A 6 -5.40 4.01 1.05
CA PHE A 6 -4.01 4.41 0.95
C PHE A 6 -3.47 4.13 -0.43
N LEU A 7 -2.62 5.01 -0.89
CA LEU A 7 -1.80 4.75 -2.06
C LEU A 7 -0.43 4.33 -1.54
N TYR A 8 0.01 3.15 -1.95
CA TYR A 8 1.35 2.65 -1.67
C TYR A 8 2.14 2.66 -2.97
N THR A 9 3.26 3.35 -2.98
CA THR A 9 4.18 3.27 -4.10
C THR A 9 5.57 2.97 -3.58
N TYR A 10 6.33 2.21 -4.33
CA TYR A 10 7.65 1.79 -3.88
C TYR A 10 8.64 1.73 -5.03
N ASP A 11 9.91 1.94 -4.68
CA ASP A 11 11.03 1.83 -5.60
C ASP A 11 12.04 0.89 -4.95
N ILE A 12 12.21 -0.28 -5.51
CA ILE A 12 13.00 -1.36 -4.92
C ILE A 12 14.12 -1.74 -5.88
N ALA A 13 15.34 -1.68 -5.38
CA ALA A 13 16.52 -1.85 -6.20
C ALA A 13 16.77 -3.30 -6.63
N ASP A 14 16.36 -4.26 -5.81
CA ASP A 14 16.59 -5.68 -6.08
C ASP A 14 15.35 -6.34 -6.66
N GLU A 15 15.52 -7.03 -7.79
CA GLU A 15 14.40 -7.62 -8.49
C GLU A 15 13.70 -8.73 -7.70
N LYS A 16 14.45 -9.53 -6.97
CA LYS A 16 13.85 -10.58 -6.13
C LYS A 16 13.05 -9.98 -4.99
N ARG A 17 13.59 -8.93 -4.37
CA ARG A 17 12.90 -8.21 -3.31
C ARG A 17 11.63 -7.55 -3.84
N LEU A 18 11.72 -6.97 -5.03
CA LEU A 18 10.57 -6.35 -5.70
C LEU A 18 9.44 -7.35 -5.87
N ARG A 19 9.74 -8.56 -6.30
CA ARG A 19 8.73 -9.60 -6.49
C ARG A 19 8.10 -10.03 -5.17
N ARG A 20 8.88 -10.12 -4.11
CA ARG A 20 8.35 -10.46 -2.79
C ARG A 20 7.43 -9.38 -2.25
N VAL A 21 7.83 -8.12 -2.41
CA VAL A 21 7.00 -6.99 -2.00
C VAL A 21 5.70 -6.97 -2.80
N PHE A 22 5.77 -7.20 -4.10
CA PHE A 22 4.58 -7.25 -4.93
C PHE A 22 3.59 -8.31 -4.42
N ARG A 23 4.07 -9.49 -4.06
CA ARG A 23 3.21 -10.55 -3.52
C ARG A 23 2.60 -10.16 -2.18
N VAL A 24 3.37 -9.52 -1.32
CA VAL A 24 2.83 -9.02 -0.05
C VAL A 24 1.73 -8.01 -0.33
N MET A 25 1.98 -7.04 -1.20
CA MET A 25 1.02 -5.99 -1.52
C MET A 25 -0.27 -6.54 -2.10
N LYS A 26 -0.19 -7.58 -2.91
CA LYS A 26 -1.39 -8.20 -3.51
C LYS A 26 -2.33 -8.80 -2.48
N ASN A 27 -1.84 -9.13 -1.29
CA ASN A 27 -2.69 -9.61 -0.21
C ASN A 27 -3.45 -8.50 0.49
N PHE A 28 -3.07 -7.24 0.26
CA PHE A 28 -3.64 -6.10 0.99
C PHE A 28 -4.34 -5.09 0.11
N GLY A 29 -4.12 -5.11 -1.20
CA GLY A 29 -4.72 -4.12 -2.07
C GLY A 29 -4.70 -4.51 -3.53
N ASP A 30 -5.10 -3.56 -4.37
CA ASP A 30 -5.22 -3.76 -5.80
C ASP A 30 -4.11 -3.03 -6.54
N PRO A 31 -3.40 -3.70 -7.46
CA PRO A 31 -2.37 -3.03 -8.23
C PRO A 31 -2.97 -2.06 -9.24
N VAL A 32 -2.45 -0.85 -9.25
CA VAL A 32 -2.72 0.13 -10.29
C VAL A 32 -1.63 0.02 -11.36
N GLN A 33 -0.41 -0.15 -10.89
CA GLN A 33 0.76 -0.48 -11.69
C GLN A 33 1.62 -1.44 -10.90
N TYR A 34 2.72 -1.89 -11.47
CA TYR A 34 3.58 -2.89 -10.83
C TYR A 34 4.07 -2.44 -9.45
N SER A 35 4.35 -1.16 -9.29
CA SER A 35 4.86 -0.61 -8.03
C SER A 35 3.90 0.39 -7.38
N VAL A 36 2.62 0.34 -7.76
CA VAL A 36 1.61 1.25 -7.22
C VAL A 36 0.36 0.46 -6.86
N PHE A 37 -0.04 0.55 -5.61
CA PHE A 37 -1.21 -0.17 -5.09
C PHE A 37 -2.17 0.79 -4.41
N ILE A 38 -3.45 0.51 -4.53
CA ILE A 38 -4.48 1.14 -3.72
C ILE A 38 -4.96 0.11 -2.71
N CYS A 39 -4.89 0.45 -1.44
CA CYS A 39 -5.26 -0.44 -0.34
C CYS A 39 -6.32 0.19 0.53
N GLU A 40 -7.37 -0.56 0.86
CA GLU A 40 -8.37 -0.13 1.83
C GLU A 40 -8.14 -0.94 3.09
N LEU A 41 -7.65 -0.29 4.13
CA LEU A 41 -7.15 -0.96 5.32
C LEU A 41 -7.74 -0.35 6.58
N ASN A 42 -8.09 -1.20 7.53
CA ASN A 42 -8.32 -0.75 8.88
C ASN A 42 -6.97 -0.60 9.60
N GLU A 43 -7.00 -0.10 10.82
CA GLU A 43 -5.78 0.17 11.57
C GLU A 43 -4.93 -1.09 11.78
N TRP A 44 -5.59 -2.18 12.08
CA TRP A 44 -4.91 -3.46 12.31
C TRP A 44 -4.20 -3.97 11.05
N GLU A 45 -4.88 -3.83 9.93
CA GLU A 45 -4.30 -4.23 8.65
C GLU A 45 -3.12 -3.35 8.25
N GLN A 46 -3.19 -2.05 8.55
CA GLN A 46 -2.07 -1.14 8.31
C GLN A 46 -0.82 -1.58 9.08
N VAL A 47 -0.98 -1.88 10.35
CA VAL A 47 0.14 -2.33 11.17
C VAL A 47 0.73 -3.61 10.59
N ASN A 48 -0.12 -4.54 10.21
CA ASN A 48 0.32 -5.81 9.65
C ASN A 48 1.08 -5.61 8.32
N LEU A 49 0.50 -4.84 7.42
CA LEU A 49 1.14 -4.59 6.13
C LEU A 49 2.49 -3.88 6.29
N ASN A 50 2.51 -2.83 7.10
CA ASN A 50 3.73 -2.06 7.30
C ASN A 50 4.83 -2.90 7.96
N GLY A 51 4.46 -3.80 8.86
CA GLY A 51 5.43 -4.72 9.45
C GLY A 51 6.01 -5.69 8.45
N ARG A 52 5.18 -6.21 7.56
CA ARG A 52 5.65 -7.12 6.50
C ARG A 52 6.56 -6.40 5.50
N LEU A 53 6.21 -5.17 5.14
CA LEU A 53 7.05 -4.38 4.25
C LEU A 53 8.41 -4.10 4.89
N THR A 54 8.42 -3.70 6.16
CA THR A 54 9.65 -3.43 6.86
C THR A 54 10.57 -4.65 6.88
N ALA A 55 10.00 -5.83 7.01
CA ALA A 55 10.78 -7.07 7.04
C ALA A 55 11.42 -7.39 5.69
N GLU A 56 10.81 -6.94 4.58
CA GLU A 56 11.31 -7.23 3.25
C GLU A 56 12.24 -6.17 2.69
N LEU A 57 12.06 -4.92 3.09
CA LEU A 57 12.74 -3.79 2.46
C LEU A 57 14.17 -3.63 2.94
N ASN A 58 15.01 -3.12 2.06
CA ASN A 58 16.36 -2.69 2.41
C ASN A 58 16.33 -1.17 2.61
N GLU A 59 16.61 -0.72 3.83
CA GLU A 59 16.49 0.69 4.19
C GLU A 59 17.39 1.61 3.37
N ARG A 60 18.50 1.11 2.86
CA ARG A 60 19.46 1.92 2.14
C ARG A 60 19.15 2.04 0.65
N GLU A 61 18.52 1.01 0.10
CA GLU A 61 18.34 0.90 -1.34
C GLU A 61 16.91 1.10 -1.79
N ASP A 62 15.96 0.89 -0.89
CA ASP A 62 14.54 0.85 -1.25
C ASP A 62 13.80 2.02 -0.63
N GLN A 63 12.74 2.45 -1.29
CA GLN A 63 11.87 3.52 -0.79
C GLN A 63 10.42 3.11 -0.91
N VAL A 64 9.62 3.52 0.06
CA VAL A 64 8.17 3.35 0.02
C VAL A 64 7.53 4.69 0.38
N LEU A 65 6.57 5.10 -0.42
CA LEU A 65 5.77 6.28 -0.14
C LEU A 65 4.33 5.81 0.11
N ILE A 66 3.76 6.25 1.21
CA ILE A 66 2.39 5.92 1.60
C ILE A 66 1.60 7.22 1.68
N VAL A 67 0.52 7.30 0.93
CA VAL A 67 -0.35 8.48 0.92
C VAL A 67 -1.70 8.08 1.49
N ASP A 68 -2.10 8.74 2.56
CA ASP A 68 -3.43 8.55 3.16
C ASP A 68 -4.44 9.33 2.32
N MET A 69 -5.33 8.62 1.68
CA MET A 69 -6.33 9.21 0.79
C MET A 69 -7.67 9.45 1.48
N GLY A 70 -7.74 9.22 2.78
CA GLY A 70 -8.94 9.47 3.56
C GLY A 70 -9.79 8.24 3.79
N SER A 71 -10.99 8.46 4.32
CA SER A 71 -11.90 7.37 4.65
C SER A 71 -12.34 6.62 3.41
N ALA A 72 -12.35 5.28 3.51
CA ALA A 72 -12.84 4.41 2.46
C ALA A 72 -14.34 4.15 2.59
N GLU A 73 -14.99 4.68 3.63
CA GLU A 73 -16.37 4.34 3.96
C GLU A 73 -17.40 5.28 3.35
N GLY A 74 -17.08 6.25 2.64
CA GLY A 74 -18.04 7.12 2.00
C GLY A 74 -18.48 6.58 0.65
N ASP A 75 -19.48 7.22 0.07
CA ASP A 75 -19.87 6.95 -1.30
C ASP A 75 -18.69 7.34 -2.21
N PRO A 76 -18.18 6.44 -3.03
CA PRO A 76 -17.11 6.77 -3.95
C PRO A 76 -17.41 7.98 -4.84
N GLY A 77 -18.68 8.18 -5.19
CA GLY A 77 -19.09 9.33 -5.98
C GLY A 77 -18.83 10.65 -5.28
N ASP A 78 -18.98 10.68 -3.96
CA ASP A 78 -18.75 11.91 -3.19
C ASP A 78 -17.29 12.33 -3.22
N ARG A 79 -16.37 11.35 -3.27
CA ARG A 79 -14.96 11.65 -3.30
C ARG A 79 -14.45 12.06 -4.68
N LEU A 80 -15.16 11.65 -5.68
CA LEU A 80 -14.77 11.89 -7.07
C LEU A 80 -15.52 13.07 -7.68
N ASP A 81 -16.30 13.73 -6.87
CA ASP A 81 -17.07 14.89 -7.30
C ASP A 81 -16.19 16.13 -7.26
N TYR A 82 -15.74 16.54 -8.41
CA TYR A 82 -14.92 17.73 -8.57
C TYR A 82 -15.18 18.38 -9.92
#